data_6642908d15ae2c3ce087923bccf79d62
#
_entry.id   6642908d15ae2c3ce087923bccf79d62
#
_cell.length_a   1.000
_cell.length_b   1.000
_cell.length_c   1.000
_cell.angle_alpha   90.00
_cell.angle_beta   90.00
_cell.angle_gamma   90.00
#
_symmetry.space_group_name_H-M   'P 1'
#
loop_
_entity.id
_entity.type
_entity.pdbx_description
1 polymer ?
#
loop_
_entity_poly.entity_id
_entity_poly.type
_entity_poly.pdbx_seq_one_letter_code
_entity_poly.pdbx_strand_id
1 'polypeptide(L)'
;MSGTKKQRETDPEEIQEMPQGLVEQTGYCRFCGQTGIVRTMQGWNEERINEDVTLNCQCEAAQSYSKAVARKQKAKQRANELFGEKAEKPLKNSVVELLLLSVDAIEDKAMKGITVDAGRGIRAKVSKMAKESIKVERSESKKTTYEE
;
A
#
# COMPACT_ATOMS: atom_id res chain seq x y z
N MET A 1 43.78 23.08 -23.32
CA MET A 1 43.28 23.03 -23.26
C MET A 1 42.50 22.67 -22.87
N SER A 2 42.36 22.41 -22.53
CA SER A 2 41.57 22.07 -22.30
C SER A 2 40.87 21.88 -21.53
N GLY A 3 40.83 21.84 -21.02
CA GLY A 3 40.20 21.53 -20.47
C GLY A 3 39.49 21.60 -19.84
N THR A 4 39.48 21.57 -19.56
CA THR A 4 38.77 21.53 -19.02
C THR A 4 37.71 21.66 -19.03
N LYS A 5 37.62 21.69 -19.47
CA LYS A 5 36.64 21.77 -19.66
C LYS A 5 35.86 21.06 -19.31
N LYS A 6 35.93 20.59 -19.18
CA LYS A 6 35.18 19.81 -19.12
C LYS A 6 34.66 19.50 -18.06
N GLN A 7 34.89 19.50 -17.45
CA GLN A 7 34.39 19.05 -16.56
C GLN A 7 33.28 19.47 -16.24
N ARG A 8 33.26 20.14 -16.24
CA ARG A 8 32.23 20.58 -16.00
C ARG A 8 31.13 19.95 -16.22
N GLU A 9 31.27 19.36 -16.88
CA GLU A 9 30.22 18.82 -17.37
C GLU A 9 29.52 17.90 -16.55
N THR A 10 30.08 17.20 -15.76
CA THR A 10 29.39 16.15 -15.07
C THR A 10 28.39 16.66 -14.10
N ASP A 11 28.68 17.71 -13.42
CA ASP A 11 27.77 18.20 -12.42
C ASP A 11 26.44 18.62 -12.99
N PRO A 12 26.39 19.34 -14.05
CA PRO A 12 25.12 19.69 -14.65
C PRO A 12 24.33 18.47 -15.09
N GLU A 13 25.05 17.46 -15.51
CA GLU A 13 24.37 16.27 -15.95
C GLU A 13 23.63 15.59 -14.84
N GLU A 14 24.24 15.57 -13.67
CA GLU A 14 23.57 14.97 -12.53
C GLU A 14 22.31 15.70 -12.18
N ILE A 15 22.32 17.00 -12.28
CA ILE A 15 21.13 17.76 -12.00
C ILE A 15 20.06 17.41 -12.98
N GLN A 16 20.44 17.19 -14.21
CA GLN A 16 19.46 16.89 -15.23
C GLN A 16 18.81 15.55 -15.05
N GLU A 17 19.46 14.64 -14.32
CA GLU A 17 18.87 13.35 -14.09
C GLU A 17 17.63 13.41 -13.22
N MET A 18 17.46 14.47 -12.47
CA MET A 18 16.30 14.56 -11.61
C MET A 18 15.11 15.08 -12.40
N PRO A 19 14.01 14.32 -12.44
CA PRO A 19 12.84 14.79 -13.17
C PRO A 19 12.33 16.10 -12.59
N GLN A 20 11.68 16.86 -13.44
CA GLN A 20 11.12 18.11 -13.00
C GLN A 20 10.06 17.86 -11.95
N GLY A 21 10.01 18.74 -10.96
CA GLY A 21 9.03 18.64 -9.90
C GLY A 21 9.46 17.82 -8.73
N LEU A 22 10.54 17.06 -8.86
CA LEU A 22 11.06 16.30 -7.74
C LEU A 22 12.07 17.11 -6.98
N VAL A 23 12.01 17.01 -5.66
CA VAL A 23 12.97 17.66 -4.78
C VAL A 23 13.47 16.63 -3.78
N GLU A 24 14.67 16.85 -3.28
CA GLU A 24 15.22 16.01 -2.25
C GLU A 24 14.84 16.56 -0.90
N GLN A 25 14.33 15.69 -0.05
CA GLN A 25 13.92 16.08 1.29
C GLN A 25 14.46 15.09 2.30
N THR A 26 14.75 15.60 3.47
CA THR A 26 15.30 14.77 4.54
C THR A 26 14.19 14.47 5.54
N GLY A 27 14.10 13.20 5.90
CA GLY A 27 13.20 12.77 6.95
C GLY A 27 13.92 11.84 7.89
N TYR A 28 13.19 11.25 8.82
CA TYR A 28 13.80 10.34 9.78
C TYR A 28 12.86 9.17 10.04
N CYS A 29 13.47 8.06 10.44
CA CYS A 29 12.72 6.86 10.77
C CYS A 29 12.00 7.06 12.10
N ARG A 30 10.72 6.70 12.10
CA ARG A 30 9.87 6.83 13.28
C ARG A 30 10.38 6.02 14.46
N PHE A 31 11.06 4.92 14.20
CA PHE A 31 11.45 3.99 15.24
C PHE A 31 12.85 4.20 15.77
N CYS A 32 13.80 4.44 14.89
CA CYS A 32 15.20 4.57 15.32
C CYS A 32 15.76 5.98 15.17
N GLY A 33 15.04 6.88 14.50
CA GLY A 33 15.50 8.27 14.36
C GLY A 33 16.55 8.50 13.30
N GLN A 34 16.98 7.45 12.60
CA GLN A 34 17.99 7.61 11.57
C GLN A 34 17.42 8.43 10.42
N THR A 35 18.23 9.38 9.93
CA THR A 35 17.78 10.23 8.84
C THR A 35 17.97 9.55 7.50
N GLY A 36 17.16 9.96 6.55
CA GLY A 36 17.25 9.49 5.18
C GLY A 36 16.81 10.58 4.24
N ILE A 37 17.19 10.42 2.99
CA ILE A 37 16.84 11.38 1.94
C ILE A 37 15.86 10.70 0.99
N VAL A 38 14.78 11.41 0.67
CA VAL A 38 13.80 10.92 -0.28
C VAL A 38 13.61 11.95 -1.36
N ARG A 39 13.28 11.47 -2.55
CA ARG A 39 12.95 12.34 -3.67
C ARG A 39 11.44 12.36 -3.78
N THR A 40 10.90 13.54 -3.62
CA THR A 40 9.46 13.68 -3.53
C THR A 40 8.97 14.76 -4.49
N MET A 41 7.69 14.67 -4.81
CA MET A 41 7.03 15.79 -5.46
C MET A 41 6.89 16.91 -4.44
N GLN A 42 6.81 18.12 -4.93
CA GLN A 42 6.53 19.24 -4.05
C GLN A 42 5.17 19.04 -3.42
N GLY A 43 5.06 19.45 -2.18
CA GLY A 43 3.79 19.34 -1.48
C GLY A 43 3.69 18.18 -0.52
N TRP A 44 4.69 17.31 -0.48
CA TRP A 44 4.71 16.27 0.55
C TRP A 44 4.95 16.92 1.90
N ASN A 45 4.16 16.57 2.89
CA ASN A 45 4.37 17.09 4.22
C ASN A 45 5.40 16.25 4.95
N GLU A 46 5.78 16.72 6.13
CA GLU A 46 6.83 16.08 6.91
C GLU A 46 6.45 14.64 7.28
N GLU A 47 5.20 14.46 7.62
CA GLU A 47 4.74 13.13 8.03
C GLU A 47 4.91 12.11 6.91
N ARG A 48 4.59 12.51 5.69
CA ARG A 48 4.72 11.61 4.56
C ARG A 48 6.17 11.33 4.24
N ILE A 49 7.02 12.33 4.36
CA ILE A 49 8.45 12.15 4.12
C ILE A 49 9.03 11.18 5.14
N ASN A 50 8.67 11.35 6.41
CA ASN A 50 9.16 10.47 7.46
C ASN A 50 8.63 9.05 7.29
N GLU A 51 7.41 8.93 6.80
CA GLU A 51 6.86 7.60 6.51
C GLU A 51 7.71 6.89 5.46
N ASP A 52 8.08 7.60 4.40
CA ASP A 52 8.89 7.00 3.36
C ASP A 52 10.25 6.58 3.89
N VAL A 53 10.87 7.42 4.70
CA VAL A 53 12.15 7.07 5.31
C VAL A 53 12.01 5.84 6.20
N THR A 54 10.91 5.78 6.97
CA THR A 54 10.65 4.66 7.86
C THR A 54 10.49 3.36 7.07
N LEU A 55 9.74 3.40 5.97
CA LEU A 55 9.51 2.20 5.17
C LEU A 55 10.79 1.64 4.57
N ASN A 56 11.78 2.49 4.39
CA ASN A 56 13.04 2.07 3.78
C ASN A 56 14.17 1.90 4.79
N CYS A 57 13.91 2.13 6.06
CA CYS A 57 14.94 1.99 7.08
C CYS A 57 15.22 0.53 7.38
N GLN A 58 16.45 0.24 7.74
CA GLN A 58 16.88 -1.14 7.97
C GLN A 58 16.78 -1.58 9.42
N CYS A 59 16.34 -0.72 10.32
CA CYS A 59 16.22 -1.13 11.72
C CYS A 59 15.11 -2.17 11.84
N GLU A 60 15.18 -2.97 12.87
CA GLU A 60 14.28 -4.12 13.02
C GLU A 60 12.82 -3.70 13.10
N ALA A 61 12.55 -2.66 13.88
CA ALA A 61 11.17 -2.20 14.04
C ALA A 61 10.62 -1.66 12.73
N ALA A 62 11.45 -0.93 11.97
CA ALA A 62 11.00 -0.41 10.69
C ALA A 62 10.76 -1.53 9.69
N GLN A 63 11.58 -2.57 9.71
CA GLN A 63 11.37 -3.70 8.81
C GLN A 63 10.07 -4.43 9.12
N SER A 64 9.76 -4.60 10.40
CA SER A 64 8.49 -5.22 10.79
C SER A 64 7.32 -4.37 10.34
N TYR A 65 7.42 -3.07 10.52
CA TYR A 65 6.39 -2.14 10.10
C TYR A 65 6.21 -2.18 8.59
N SER A 66 7.32 -2.20 7.86
CA SER A 66 7.28 -2.23 6.40
C SER A 66 6.59 -3.50 5.91
N LYS A 67 6.86 -4.63 6.55
CA LYS A 67 6.21 -5.87 6.17
C LYS A 67 4.70 -5.83 6.43
N ALA A 68 4.30 -5.20 7.54
CA ALA A 68 2.89 -5.07 7.86
C ALA A 68 2.19 -4.18 6.83
N VAL A 69 2.83 -3.08 6.45
CA VAL A 69 2.27 -2.19 5.44
C VAL A 69 2.13 -2.93 4.11
N ALA A 70 3.14 -3.71 3.74
CA ALA A 70 3.09 -4.47 2.50
C ALA A 70 1.96 -5.50 2.52
N ARG A 71 1.75 -6.16 3.66
CA ARG A 71 0.65 -7.12 3.76
C ARG A 71 -0.70 -6.43 3.58
N LYS A 72 -0.86 -5.27 4.19
CA LYS A 72 -2.11 -4.52 4.05
C LYS A 72 -2.34 -4.09 2.61
N GLN A 73 -1.31 -3.56 1.99
CA GLN A 73 -1.45 -3.09 0.61
C GLN A 73 -1.78 -4.24 -0.33
N LYS A 74 -1.13 -5.37 -0.14
CA LYS A 74 -1.39 -6.52 -0.99
C LYS A 74 -2.82 -7.02 -0.82
N ALA A 75 -3.30 -7.07 0.41
CA ALA A 75 -4.66 -7.51 0.66
C ALA A 75 -5.67 -6.51 0.10
N LYS A 76 -5.40 -5.22 0.25
CA LYS A 76 -6.30 -4.20 -0.29
C LYS A 76 -6.33 -4.24 -1.80
N GLN A 77 -5.17 -4.46 -2.42
CA GLN A 77 -5.12 -4.60 -3.86
C GLN A 77 -5.94 -5.80 -4.32
N ARG A 78 -5.82 -6.92 -3.63
CA ARG A 78 -6.59 -8.09 -3.98
C ARG A 78 -8.08 -7.84 -3.82
N ALA A 79 -8.48 -7.13 -2.77
CA ALA A 79 -9.88 -6.81 -2.58
C ALA A 79 -10.40 -5.95 -3.73
N ASN A 80 -9.60 -5.00 -4.17
CA ASN A 80 -9.99 -4.17 -5.31
C ASN A 80 -10.08 -4.99 -6.60
N GLU A 81 -9.17 -5.95 -6.78
CA GLU A 81 -9.21 -6.80 -7.96
C GLU A 81 -10.45 -7.69 -7.98
N LEU A 82 -10.83 -8.21 -6.83
CA LEU A 82 -11.94 -9.14 -6.76
C LEU A 82 -13.29 -8.46 -6.69
N PHE A 83 -13.36 -7.29 -6.11
CA PHE A 83 -14.65 -6.67 -5.82
C PHE A 83 -14.78 -5.24 -6.32
N GLY A 84 -13.70 -4.62 -6.77
CA GLY A 84 -13.72 -3.22 -7.15
C GLY A 84 -14.20 -2.98 -8.56
N GLU A 85 -13.97 -1.77 -9.02
CA GLU A 85 -14.50 -1.31 -10.29
C GLU A 85 -14.13 -2.18 -11.46
N LYS A 86 -12.92 -2.75 -11.44
CA LYS A 86 -12.44 -3.54 -12.56
C LYS A 86 -12.81 -5.00 -12.47
N ALA A 87 -13.49 -5.38 -11.43
CA ALA A 87 -13.94 -6.75 -11.29
C ALA A 87 -15.10 -7.00 -12.25
N GLU A 88 -15.28 -8.27 -12.59
CA GLU A 88 -16.32 -8.63 -13.52
C GLU A 88 -17.70 -8.26 -13.00
N LYS A 89 -17.92 -8.46 -11.72
CA LYS A 89 -19.17 -8.08 -11.07
C LYS A 89 -18.81 -7.26 -9.84
N PRO A 90 -18.56 -5.96 -10.03
CA PRO A 90 -18.09 -5.16 -8.92
C PRO A 90 -19.17 -4.93 -7.88
N LEU A 91 -18.75 -4.79 -6.65
CA LEU A 91 -19.63 -4.45 -5.56
C LEU A 91 -19.71 -2.93 -5.43
N LYS A 92 -20.67 -2.47 -4.66
CA LYS A 92 -20.79 -1.04 -4.42
C LYS A 92 -19.57 -0.54 -3.66
N ASN A 93 -19.23 0.72 -3.89
CA ASN A 93 -18.07 1.32 -3.25
C ASN A 93 -18.13 1.21 -1.74
N SER A 94 -19.30 1.36 -1.15
CA SER A 94 -19.42 1.28 0.30
C SER A 94 -19.01 -0.10 0.82
N VAL A 95 -19.31 -1.16 0.08
CA VAL A 95 -18.93 -2.50 0.47
C VAL A 95 -17.43 -2.69 0.30
N VAL A 96 -16.89 -2.21 -0.82
CA VAL A 96 -15.45 -2.31 -1.04
C VAL A 96 -14.70 -1.58 0.05
N GLU A 97 -15.15 -0.39 0.42
CA GLU A 97 -14.51 0.38 1.50
C GLU A 97 -14.54 -0.37 2.82
N LEU A 98 -15.66 -1.04 3.10
CA LEU A 98 -15.74 -1.84 4.31
C LEU A 98 -14.69 -2.95 4.30
N LEU A 99 -14.50 -3.60 3.15
CA LEU A 99 -13.50 -4.65 3.04
C LEU A 99 -12.09 -4.07 3.22
N LEU A 100 -11.82 -2.91 2.66
CA LEU A 100 -10.52 -2.29 2.82
C LEU A 100 -10.25 -1.92 4.28
N LEU A 101 -11.26 -1.41 4.96
CA LEU A 101 -11.12 -1.10 6.38
C LEU A 101 -10.89 -2.36 7.21
N SER A 102 -11.50 -3.47 6.81
CA SER A 102 -11.33 -4.71 7.54
C SER A 102 -9.89 -5.19 7.47
N VAL A 103 -9.19 -4.92 6.39
CA VAL A 103 -7.79 -5.29 6.28
C VAL A 103 -6.97 -4.59 7.36
N ASP A 104 -7.22 -3.31 7.56
CA ASP A 104 -6.52 -2.57 8.60
C ASP A 104 -6.83 -3.13 9.99
N ALA A 105 -8.09 -3.41 10.25
CA ALA A 105 -8.50 -3.94 11.55
C ALA A 105 -7.90 -5.30 11.82
N ILE A 106 -7.78 -6.12 10.78
CA ILE A 106 -7.19 -7.45 10.93
C ILE A 106 -5.69 -7.34 11.19
N GLU A 107 -5.01 -6.47 10.47
CA GLU A 107 -3.58 -6.29 10.68
C GLU A 107 -3.31 -5.72 12.08
N ASP A 108 -4.20 -4.87 12.58
CA ASP A 108 -4.07 -4.28 13.91
C ASP A 108 -4.52 -5.25 15.01
N LYS A 109 -4.91 -6.46 14.63
CA LYS A 109 -5.32 -7.50 15.56
C LYS A 109 -6.61 -7.17 16.30
N ALA A 110 -7.40 -6.24 15.74
CA ALA A 110 -8.70 -5.94 16.30
C ALA A 110 -9.70 -7.04 16.03
N MET A 111 -9.49 -7.80 14.95
CA MET A 111 -10.34 -8.94 14.63
C MET A 111 -9.56 -9.92 13.76
N LYS A 112 -10.04 -11.14 13.68
CA LYS A 112 -9.36 -12.17 12.88
C LYS A 112 -9.88 -12.25 11.47
N GLY A 113 -11.08 -11.78 11.21
CA GLY A 113 -11.62 -11.82 9.87
C GLY A 113 -13.06 -11.39 9.85
N ILE A 114 -13.58 -11.21 8.64
CA ILE A 114 -15.01 -10.93 8.45
C ILE A 114 -15.50 -11.67 7.23
N THR A 115 -16.80 -11.87 7.19
CA THR A 115 -17.48 -12.39 6.01
C THR A 115 -18.61 -11.44 5.71
N VAL A 116 -18.71 -10.99 4.47
CA VAL A 116 -19.74 -10.07 4.04
C VAL A 116 -20.57 -10.75 2.98
N ASP A 117 -21.88 -10.78 3.19
CA ASP A 117 -22.80 -11.29 2.19
C ASP A 117 -23.31 -10.09 1.39
N ALA A 118 -22.86 -10.00 0.17
CA ALA A 118 -23.19 -8.85 -0.68
C ALA A 118 -24.48 -9.06 -1.47
N GLY A 119 -25.15 -10.17 -1.25
CA GLY A 119 -26.36 -10.47 -2.00
C GLY A 119 -26.04 -11.13 -3.33
N ARG A 120 -27.05 -11.60 -3.98
CA ARG A 120 -26.94 -12.25 -5.28
C ARG A 120 -25.96 -13.42 -5.27
N GLY A 121 -25.79 -14.06 -4.11
CA GLY A 121 -24.90 -15.20 -3.99
C GLY A 121 -23.43 -14.85 -3.88
N ILE A 122 -23.10 -13.58 -3.75
CA ILE A 122 -21.71 -13.13 -3.67
C ILE A 122 -21.32 -12.92 -2.23
N ARG A 123 -20.23 -13.53 -1.82
CA ARG A 123 -19.70 -13.38 -0.47
C ARG A 123 -18.24 -13.00 -0.53
N ALA A 124 -17.87 -12.10 0.34
CA ALA A 124 -16.49 -11.66 0.48
C ALA A 124 -16.00 -12.06 1.86
N LYS A 125 -14.81 -12.63 1.92
CA LYS A 125 -14.21 -13.02 3.18
C LYS A 125 -12.80 -12.50 3.25
N VAL A 126 -12.46 -11.84 4.35
CA VAL A 126 -11.11 -11.35 4.60
C VAL A 126 -10.69 -11.94 5.94
N SER A 127 -9.56 -12.63 5.98
CA SER A 127 -9.16 -13.31 7.20
C SER A 127 -7.65 -13.37 7.32
N LYS A 128 -7.18 -13.46 8.57
CA LYS A 128 -5.78 -13.63 8.88
C LYS A 128 -5.41 -15.08 8.79
N MET A 129 -4.32 -15.36 8.11
CA MET A 129 -3.83 -16.72 7.98
C MET A 129 -2.73 -16.99 9.00
N ALA A 130 -2.41 -18.27 9.15
CA ALA A 130 -1.46 -18.69 10.17
C ALA A 130 -0.08 -18.06 10.00
N LYS A 131 0.30 -17.72 8.78
CA LYS A 131 1.61 -17.14 8.51
C LYS A 131 1.57 -15.63 8.42
N GLU A 132 0.67 -15.01 9.14
CA GLU A 132 0.57 -13.56 9.19
C GLU A 132 0.04 -12.91 7.91
N SER A 133 -0.18 -13.68 6.87
CA SER A 133 -0.75 -13.12 5.64
C SER A 133 -2.25 -12.90 5.82
N ILE A 134 -2.80 -12.04 4.96
CA ILE A 134 -4.23 -11.75 4.97
C ILE A 134 -4.80 -12.29 3.68
N LYS A 135 -5.80 -13.14 3.81
CA LYS A 135 -6.42 -13.78 2.66
C LYS A 135 -7.73 -13.07 2.33
N VAL A 136 -7.93 -12.76 1.06
CA VAL A 136 -9.16 -12.17 0.57
C VAL A 136 -9.77 -13.17 -0.38
N GLU A 137 -11.01 -13.54 -0.13
CA GLU A 137 -11.70 -14.55 -0.92
C GLU A 137 -13.02 -14.03 -1.44
N ARG A 138 -13.35 -14.41 -2.64
CA ARG A 138 -14.65 -14.15 -3.22
C ARG A 138 -15.29 -15.49 -3.54
N SER A 139 -16.49 -15.70 -3.06
CA SER A 139 -17.26 -16.88 -3.43
C SER A 139 -18.56 -16.46 -4.05
N GLU A 140 -18.97 -17.21 -5.04
CA GLU A 140 -20.26 -16.99 -5.69
C GLU A 140 -20.98 -18.31 -5.71
N SER A 141 -22.22 -18.30 -5.25
CA SER A 141 -23.02 -19.50 -5.30
C SER A 141 -24.19 -19.24 -6.23
N LYS A 142 -24.45 -20.24 -7.07
CA LYS A 142 -25.62 -20.22 -7.91
C LYS A 142 -26.66 -21.04 -7.20
N LYS A 143 -27.62 -20.36 -6.63
CA LYS A 143 -28.64 -21.04 -5.91
C LYS A 143 -29.89 -20.96 -6.74
N THR A 144 -30.40 -22.10 -7.10
CA THR A 144 -31.66 -22.16 -7.80
C THR A 144 -32.72 -22.56 -6.81
N THR A 145 -33.59 -21.63 -6.48
CA THR A 145 -34.64 -21.88 -5.53
C THR A 145 -35.94 -21.41 -6.15
N TYR A 146 -36.93 -22.27 -6.08
CA TYR A 146 -38.23 -21.92 -6.58
C TYR A 146 -39.15 -21.68 -5.41
N GLU A 147 -39.63 -20.45 -5.30
CA GLU A 147 -40.61 -20.11 -4.28
C GLU A 147 -41.93 -19.88 -4.95
N GLU A 148 -42.97 -20.39 -4.35
CA GLU A 148 -44.26 -20.25 -4.92
C GLU A 148 -45.24 -19.60 -4.01
#